data_e6876e3553b54be365d4ad06848cc407
#
_entry.id   e6876e3553b54be365d4ad06848cc407
#
_cell.length_a   1.000
_cell.length_b   1.000
_cell.length_c   1.000
_cell.angle_alpha   90.00
_cell.angle_beta   90.00
_cell.angle_gamma   90.00
#
_symmetry.space_group_name_H-M   'P 1'
#
loop_
_entity.id
_entity.type
_entity.pdbx_description
1 polymer ?
#
loop_
_entity_poly.entity_id
_entity_poly.type
_entity_poly.pdbx_seq_one_letter_code
_entity_poly.pdbx_strand_id
1 'polypeptide(L)'
;MVTRLVRERIPQRFGINALTDIQVLTPMHRSEVGTEELNRVLQAELQPHLATAEAEGRLLRSRGRRFVVGDKVMQVRNDYDRDVWNGDVGFVTAIDTEEGLMVVRYDDEREVLYDEDALEQLELAYAVSVHKSQGSEYKAVVVPLTLQHYPLLRRNLLYTAVTRGKQLVVLVGDPRALRRAVRESGDLTRYTRLALRLRAILPS
;
A
#
# COMPACT_ATOMS: atom_id res chain seq x y z
N MET A 1 4.57 16.95 1.87
CA MET A 1 4.82 16.63 3.30
C MET A 1 5.05 15.14 3.52
N VAL A 2 4.18 14.26 3.02
CA VAL A 2 4.31 12.78 3.16
C VAL A 2 5.67 12.31 2.62
N THR A 3 6.05 12.71 1.43
CA THR A 3 7.33 12.37 0.77
C THR A 3 8.54 12.69 1.64
N ARG A 4 8.57 13.89 2.21
CA ARG A 4 9.67 14.32 3.09
C ARG A 4 9.74 13.51 4.39
N LEU A 5 8.60 13.09 4.93
CA LEU A 5 8.56 12.20 6.09
C LEU A 5 9.17 10.84 5.76
N VAL A 6 8.74 10.25 4.64
CA VAL A 6 9.16 8.91 4.22
C VAL A 6 10.62 8.89 3.80
N ARG A 7 11.06 9.86 2.97
CA ARG A 7 12.41 9.88 2.41
C ARG A 7 13.49 10.32 3.41
N GLU A 8 13.17 11.32 4.27
CA GLU A 8 14.18 12.00 5.07
C GLU A 8 13.95 11.87 6.57
N ARG A 9 12.82 12.40 7.08
CA ARG A 9 12.66 12.63 8.52
C ARG A 9 12.58 11.36 9.35
N ILE A 10 11.80 10.38 8.89
CA ILE A 10 11.63 9.13 9.62
C ILE A 10 12.92 8.28 9.56
N PRO A 11 13.55 8.07 8.37
CA PRO A 11 14.83 7.39 8.30
C PRO A 11 15.91 8.03 9.17
N GLN A 12 16.09 9.35 9.09
CA GLN A 12 17.12 10.06 9.85
C GLN A 12 16.89 10.00 11.36
N ARG A 13 15.63 10.06 11.81
CA ARG A 13 15.30 10.10 13.24
C ARG A 13 15.31 8.73 13.90
N PHE A 14 14.92 7.68 13.19
CA PHE A 14 14.66 6.35 13.73
C PHE A 14 15.60 5.27 13.17
N GLY A 15 16.49 5.59 12.22
CA GLY A 15 17.44 4.63 11.65
C GLY A 15 16.79 3.51 10.84
N ILE A 16 15.62 3.76 10.25
CA ILE A 16 14.87 2.75 9.49
C ILE A 16 14.91 3.04 8.00
N ASN A 17 14.76 1.98 7.19
CA ASN A 17 14.82 2.08 5.74
C ASN A 17 13.49 2.60 5.16
N ALA A 18 13.59 3.60 4.26
CA ALA A 18 12.41 4.23 3.65
C ALA A 18 11.58 3.25 2.79
N LEU A 19 12.23 2.32 2.09
CA LEU A 19 11.57 1.38 1.16
C LEU A 19 10.99 0.16 1.89
N THR A 20 11.78 -0.47 2.76
CA THR A 20 11.43 -1.75 3.38
C THR A 20 10.62 -1.58 4.66
N ASP A 21 10.91 -0.55 5.46
CA ASP A 21 10.42 -0.42 6.81
C ASP A 21 9.21 0.53 6.94
N ILE A 22 9.02 1.41 5.94
CA ILE A 22 7.95 2.43 5.97
C ILE A 22 6.86 2.06 4.97
N GLN A 23 5.61 2.17 5.42
CA GLN A 23 4.45 2.02 4.55
C GLN A 23 3.54 3.24 4.65
N VAL A 24 3.16 3.80 3.50
CA VAL A 24 2.10 4.82 3.45
C VAL A 24 0.75 4.11 3.28
N LEU A 25 -0.20 4.45 4.15
CA LEU A 25 -1.56 3.89 4.12
C LEU A 25 -2.57 4.99 3.89
N THR A 26 -3.36 4.90 2.82
CA THR A 26 -4.39 5.89 2.50
C THR A 26 -5.77 5.26 2.38
N PRO A 27 -6.85 6.00 2.73
CA PRO A 27 -8.22 5.50 2.60
C PRO A 27 -8.70 5.31 1.15
N MET A 28 -8.12 6.03 0.18
CA MET A 28 -8.67 6.15 -1.19
C MET A 28 -7.64 5.78 -2.26
N HIS A 29 -8.15 5.37 -3.43
CA HIS A 29 -7.33 5.12 -4.62
C HIS A 29 -7.10 6.39 -5.45
N ARG A 30 -8.16 7.14 -5.73
CA ARG A 30 -8.14 8.34 -6.58
C ARG A 30 -8.33 9.58 -5.72
N SER A 31 -7.35 10.42 -5.66
CA SER A 31 -7.31 11.79 -5.13
C SER A 31 -5.85 12.24 -5.05
N GLU A 32 -5.59 13.50 -4.72
CA GLU A 32 -4.23 14.03 -4.49
C GLU A 32 -3.45 13.27 -3.40
N VAL A 33 -4.15 12.60 -2.50
CA VAL A 33 -3.59 11.75 -1.45
C VAL A 33 -4.08 10.30 -1.55
N GLY A 34 -4.52 9.90 -2.75
CA GLY A 34 -4.88 8.52 -3.09
C GLY A 34 -3.63 7.67 -3.40
N THR A 35 -3.83 6.35 -3.50
CA THR A 35 -2.71 5.43 -3.76
C THR A 35 -2.03 5.71 -5.10
N GLU A 36 -2.78 6.08 -6.15
CA GLU A 36 -2.22 6.33 -7.48
C GLU A 36 -1.22 7.49 -7.44
N GLU A 37 -1.64 8.66 -6.94
CA GLU A 37 -0.79 9.84 -6.89
C GLU A 37 0.36 9.70 -5.88
N LEU A 38 0.09 9.12 -4.70
CA LEU A 38 1.13 8.88 -3.71
C LEU A 38 2.21 7.92 -4.22
N ASN A 39 1.84 6.86 -4.94
CA ASN A 39 2.79 5.94 -5.55
C ASN A 39 3.65 6.65 -6.61
N ARG A 40 3.03 7.45 -7.48
CA ARG A 40 3.75 8.23 -8.50
C ARG A 40 4.80 9.17 -7.88
N VAL A 41 4.39 9.90 -6.85
CA VAL A 41 5.28 10.89 -6.20
C VAL A 41 6.34 10.20 -5.35
N LEU A 42 5.99 9.15 -4.60
CA LEU A 42 6.95 8.41 -3.79
C LEU A 42 7.96 7.64 -4.64
N GLN A 43 7.54 7.06 -5.76
CA GLN A 43 8.47 6.44 -6.71
C GLN A 43 9.51 7.46 -7.19
N ALA A 44 9.07 8.64 -7.66
CA ALA A 44 9.99 9.68 -8.13
C ALA A 44 10.98 10.15 -7.04
N GLU A 45 10.57 10.17 -5.78
CA GLU A 45 11.39 10.60 -4.65
C GLU A 45 12.33 9.51 -4.12
N LEU A 46 11.92 8.25 -4.20
CA LEU A 46 12.66 7.12 -3.62
C LEU A 46 13.49 6.34 -4.66
N GLN A 47 13.19 6.54 -5.96
CA GLN A 47 13.96 5.96 -7.07
C GLN A 47 14.69 7.07 -7.84
N PRO A 48 15.86 7.52 -7.39
CA PRO A 48 16.57 8.64 -7.99
C PRO A 48 17.00 8.39 -9.44
N HIS A 49 17.08 7.13 -9.86
CA HIS A 49 17.43 6.73 -11.22
C HIS A 49 16.21 6.63 -12.17
N LEU A 50 14.99 6.86 -11.69
CA LEU A 50 13.77 6.75 -12.49
C LEU A 50 13.84 7.60 -13.78
N ALA A 51 14.25 8.88 -13.67
CA ALA A 51 14.34 9.78 -14.82
C ALA A 51 15.40 9.31 -15.83
N THR A 52 16.54 8.81 -15.36
CA THR A 52 17.60 8.24 -16.22
C THR A 52 17.13 6.96 -16.88
N ALA A 53 16.52 6.05 -16.11
CA ALA A 53 15.98 4.81 -16.65
C ALA A 53 14.90 5.07 -17.72
N GLU A 54 14.07 6.11 -17.52
CA GLU A 54 13.06 6.53 -18.51
C GLU A 54 13.70 7.05 -19.79
N ALA A 55 14.72 7.93 -19.68
CA ALA A 55 15.44 8.49 -20.82
C ALA A 55 16.21 7.43 -21.62
N GLU A 56 16.71 6.39 -20.95
CA GLU A 56 17.46 5.28 -21.54
C GLU A 56 16.60 4.08 -21.95
N GLY A 57 15.26 4.17 -21.76
CA GLY A 57 14.35 3.09 -22.09
C GLY A 57 14.46 1.85 -21.18
N ARG A 58 15.11 1.97 -20.02
CA ARG A 58 15.33 0.87 -19.05
C ARG A 58 14.20 0.75 -18.02
N LEU A 59 12.94 0.78 -18.50
CA LEU A 59 11.76 0.56 -17.69
C LEU A 59 10.69 -0.17 -18.47
N LEU A 60 9.79 -0.83 -17.77
CA LEU A 60 8.58 -1.41 -18.37
C LEU A 60 7.35 -0.57 -18.01
N ARG A 61 6.35 -0.63 -18.88
CA ARG A 61 5.08 0.08 -18.71
C ARG A 61 3.92 -0.92 -18.77
N SER A 62 3.02 -0.82 -17.80
CA SER A 62 1.76 -1.54 -17.84
C SER A 62 0.65 -0.70 -17.23
N ARG A 63 -0.47 -0.55 -17.96
CA ARG A 63 -1.65 0.20 -17.51
C ARG A 63 -1.34 1.62 -16.99
N GLY A 64 -0.43 2.33 -17.65
CA GLY A 64 -0.02 3.69 -17.28
C GLY A 64 0.94 3.76 -16.09
N ARG A 65 1.34 2.63 -15.51
CA ARG A 65 2.39 2.54 -14.50
C ARG A 65 3.74 2.35 -15.18
N ARG A 66 4.79 2.83 -14.51
CA ARG A 66 6.19 2.64 -14.91
C ARG A 66 6.86 1.80 -13.83
N PHE A 67 7.62 0.81 -14.25
CA PHE A 67 8.37 -0.05 -13.34
C PHE A 67 9.86 0.08 -13.64
N VAL A 68 10.66 0.30 -12.60
CA VAL A 68 12.13 0.31 -12.65
C VAL A 68 12.71 -0.66 -11.62
N VAL A 69 13.94 -1.06 -11.82
CA VAL A 69 14.67 -1.87 -10.83
C VAL A 69 14.71 -1.15 -9.48
N GLY A 70 14.41 -1.87 -8.40
CA GLY A 70 14.29 -1.33 -7.04
C GLY A 70 12.88 -0.87 -6.65
N ASP A 71 11.92 -0.86 -7.57
CA ASP A 71 10.53 -0.53 -7.23
C ASP A 71 9.94 -1.52 -6.23
N LYS A 72 9.18 -0.97 -5.28
CA LYS A 72 8.33 -1.74 -4.38
C LYS A 72 6.99 -1.98 -5.06
N VAL A 73 6.63 -3.23 -5.22
CA VAL A 73 5.41 -3.67 -5.93
C VAL A 73 4.55 -4.59 -5.06
N MET A 74 3.26 -4.69 -5.39
CA MET A 74 2.31 -5.59 -4.74
C MET A 74 1.56 -6.37 -5.80
N GLN A 75 1.44 -7.67 -5.61
CA GLN A 75 0.54 -8.54 -6.35
C GLN A 75 -0.91 -8.18 -6.02
N VAL A 76 -1.78 -8.02 -7.03
CA VAL A 76 -3.18 -7.61 -6.81
C VAL A 76 -4.21 -8.68 -7.18
N ARG A 77 -3.74 -9.85 -7.57
CA ARG A 77 -4.54 -11.05 -7.83
C ARG A 77 -3.77 -12.28 -7.36
N ASN A 78 -4.48 -13.34 -7.01
CA ASN A 78 -3.82 -14.63 -6.79
C ASN A 78 -3.37 -15.21 -8.12
N ASP A 79 -2.12 -15.65 -8.18
CA ASP A 79 -1.55 -16.39 -9.29
C ASP A 79 -0.98 -17.71 -8.76
N TYR A 80 -1.73 -18.77 -8.97
CA TYR A 80 -1.41 -20.10 -8.45
C TYR A 80 -0.25 -20.76 -9.19
N ASP A 81 -0.02 -20.37 -10.46
CA ASP A 81 1.06 -20.92 -11.27
C ASP A 81 2.41 -20.36 -10.85
N ARG A 82 2.42 -19.09 -10.41
CA ARG A 82 3.60 -18.39 -9.88
C ARG A 82 3.73 -18.47 -8.37
N ASP A 83 2.77 -19.09 -7.69
CA ASP A 83 2.71 -19.20 -6.23
C ASP A 83 2.78 -17.84 -5.51
N VAL A 84 2.05 -16.83 -6.03
CA VAL A 84 1.96 -15.48 -5.46
C VAL A 84 0.52 -15.09 -5.18
N TRP A 85 0.32 -14.32 -4.11
CA TRP A 85 -1.00 -14.05 -3.58
C TRP A 85 -1.32 -12.56 -3.62
N ASN A 86 -2.61 -12.26 -3.72
CA ASN A 86 -3.09 -10.88 -3.60
C ASN A 86 -2.67 -10.28 -2.25
N GLY A 87 -1.87 -9.22 -2.31
CA GLY A 87 -1.30 -8.55 -1.14
C GLY A 87 0.18 -8.84 -0.90
N ASP A 88 0.77 -9.83 -1.59
CA ASP A 88 2.21 -10.09 -1.51
C ASP A 88 2.98 -8.88 -2.02
N VAL A 89 3.97 -8.45 -1.24
CA VAL A 89 4.83 -7.30 -1.55
C VAL A 89 6.22 -7.79 -1.89
N GLY A 90 6.77 -7.28 -2.97
CA GLY A 90 8.13 -7.60 -3.42
C GLY A 90 8.84 -6.38 -3.99
N PHE A 91 10.07 -6.61 -4.44
CA PHE A 91 10.94 -5.61 -5.05
C PHE A 91 11.39 -6.06 -6.43
N VAL A 92 11.34 -5.14 -7.38
CA VAL A 92 11.84 -5.40 -8.74
C VAL A 92 13.37 -5.53 -8.69
N THR A 93 13.88 -6.69 -9.09
CA THR A 93 15.34 -6.98 -9.07
C THR A 93 15.97 -6.90 -10.45
N ALA A 94 15.22 -7.21 -11.51
CA ALA A 94 15.70 -7.12 -12.88
C ALA A 94 14.58 -6.74 -13.84
N ILE A 95 14.95 -6.09 -14.94
CA ILE A 95 14.09 -5.74 -16.06
C ILE A 95 14.83 -6.03 -17.36
N ASP A 96 14.20 -6.78 -18.24
CA ASP A 96 14.59 -6.97 -19.62
C ASP A 96 13.56 -6.25 -20.52
N THR A 97 13.97 -5.15 -21.12
CA THR A 97 13.08 -4.33 -21.95
C THR A 97 12.97 -4.84 -23.39
N GLU A 98 13.90 -5.71 -23.85
CA GLU A 98 13.84 -6.32 -25.16
C GLU A 98 12.82 -7.45 -25.19
N GLU A 99 12.83 -8.28 -24.13
CA GLU A 99 11.89 -9.41 -23.99
C GLU A 99 10.60 -9.02 -23.26
N GLY A 100 10.51 -7.80 -22.69
CA GLY A 100 9.35 -7.36 -21.91
C GLY A 100 9.19 -8.08 -20.57
N LEU A 101 10.29 -8.55 -19.98
CA LEU A 101 10.30 -9.36 -18.77
C LEU A 101 10.75 -8.58 -17.54
N MET A 102 10.16 -8.91 -16.40
CA MET A 102 10.52 -8.31 -15.10
C MET A 102 10.61 -9.40 -14.02
N VAL A 103 11.65 -9.32 -13.17
CA VAL A 103 11.81 -10.21 -12.02
C VAL A 103 11.46 -9.44 -10.76
N VAL A 104 10.60 -10.04 -9.94
CA VAL A 104 10.23 -9.52 -8.61
C VAL A 104 10.68 -10.52 -7.55
N ARG A 105 11.44 -10.03 -6.55
CA ARG A 105 11.82 -10.80 -5.38
C ARG A 105 10.89 -10.48 -4.21
N TYR A 106 10.32 -11.49 -3.63
CA TYR A 106 9.45 -11.43 -2.46
C TYR A 106 10.23 -11.65 -1.16
N ASP A 107 9.60 -11.42 -0.01
CA ASP A 107 10.23 -11.45 1.32
C ASP A 107 10.80 -12.83 1.70
N ASP A 108 10.32 -13.90 1.10
CA ASP A 108 10.82 -15.27 1.24
C ASP A 108 11.99 -15.61 0.30
N GLU A 109 12.62 -14.57 -0.28
CA GLU A 109 13.69 -14.64 -1.28
C GLU A 109 13.28 -15.31 -2.60
N ARG A 110 12.02 -15.61 -2.78
CA ARG A 110 11.44 -16.18 -3.99
C ARG A 110 11.47 -15.14 -5.11
N GLU A 111 12.09 -15.49 -6.23
CA GLU A 111 12.11 -14.68 -7.45
C GLU A 111 11.06 -15.17 -8.42
N VAL A 112 10.23 -14.26 -8.90
CA VAL A 112 9.12 -14.55 -9.81
C VAL A 112 9.27 -13.72 -11.08
N LEU A 113 9.18 -14.40 -12.23
CA LEU A 113 9.25 -13.77 -13.55
C LEU A 113 7.85 -13.32 -13.99
N TYR A 114 7.76 -12.08 -14.44
CA TYR A 114 6.56 -11.46 -14.99
C TYR A 114 6.78 -11.09 -16.45
N ASP A 115 5.92 -11.61 -17.32
CA ASP A 115 5.76 -11.18 -18.70
C ASP A 115 4.80 -9.99 -18.81
N GLU A 116 4.61 -9.46 -20.00
CA GLU A 116 3.78 -8.27 -20.25
C GLU A 116 2.34 -8.44 -19.74
N ASP A 117 1.74 -9.60 -19.91
CA ASP A 117 0.37 -9.89 -19.44
C ASP A 117 0.32 -9.97 -17.91
N ALA A 118 1.31 -10.59 -17.30
CA ALA A 118 1.40 -10.72 -15.84
C ALA A 118 1.71 -9.39 -15.13
N LEU A 119 2.40 -8.45 -15.79
CA LEU A 119 2.63 -7.10 -15.24
C LEU A 119 1.33 -6.37 -14.89
N GLU A 120 0.21 -6.70 -15.54
CA GLU A 120 -1.09 -6.13 -15.19
C GLU A 120 -1.55 -6.48 -13.76
N GLN A 121 -1.01 -7.57 -13.20
CA GLN A 121 -1.32 -8.04 -11.85
C GLN A 121 -0.47 -7.36 -10.77
N LEU A 122 0.44 -6.47 -11.14
CA LEU A 122 1.30 -5.73 -10.22
C LEU A 122 0.88 -4.27 -10.09
N GLU A 123 0.94 -3.74 -8.89
CA GLU A 123 0.82 -2.32 -8.60
C GLU A 123 2.04 -1.83 -7.82
N LEU A 124 2.40 -0.54 -7.97
CA LEU A 124 3.38 0.08 -7.09
C LEU A 124 2.85 0.07 -5.65
N ALA A 125 3.72 -0.20 -4.69
CA ALA A 125 3.35 -0.44 -3.29
C ALA A 125 4.03 0.50 -2.28
N TYR A 126 4.52 1.66 -2.70
CA TYR A 126 4.99 2.70 -1.78
C TYR A 126 3.85 3.23 -0.90
N ALA A 127 2.65 3.35 -1.50
CA ALA A 127 1.41 3.64 -0.82
C ALA A 127 0.36 2.59 -1.19
N VAL A 128 -0.33 2.04 -0.18
CA VAL A 128 -1.42 1.08 -0.38
C VAL A 128 -2.68 1.53 0.36
N SER A 129 -3.84 0.97 -0.01
CA SER A 129 -5.05 1.28 0.74
C SER A 129 -5.02 0.60 2.11
N VAL A 130 -5.67 1.25 3.11
CA VAL A 130 -5.82 0.66 4.45
C VAL A 130 -6.42 -0.75 4.40
N HIS A 131 -7.31 -1.03 3.45
CA HIS A 131 -7.90 -2.36 3.29
C HIS A 131 -6.89 -3.40 2.78
N LYS A 132 -6.05 -3.03 1.81
CA LYS A 132 -5.01 -3.93 1.28
C LYS A 132 -3.88 -4.20 2.30
N SER A 133 -3.74 -3.36 3.33
CA SER A 133 -2.76 -3.56 4.40
C SER A 133 -3.25 -4.51 5.51
N GLN A 134 -4.48 -5.02 5.42
CA GLN A 134 -5.00 -5.97 6.42
C GLN A 134 -4.18 -7.26 6.41
N GLY A 135 -3.77 -7.71 7.60
CA GLY A 135 -2.88 -8.87 7.76
C GLY A 135 -1.39 -8.52 7.76
N SER A 136 -0.99 -7.39 7.19
CA SER A 136 0.41 -6.96 7.16
C SER A 136 0.75 -6.04 8.34
N GLU A 137 2.03 -6.00 8.71
CA GLU A 137 2.55 -5.10 9.76
C GLU A 137 3.88 -4.48 9.28
N TYR A 138 4.10 -3.21 9.64
CA TYR A 138 5.26 -2.44 9.21
C TYR A 138 5.96 -1.80 10.41
N LYS A 139 7.27 -1.57 10.35
CA LYS A 139 7.99 -0.86 11.43
C LYS A 139 7.45 0.54 11.61
N ALA A 140 7.21 1.26 10.51
CA ALA A 140 6.61 2.58 10.55
C ALA A 140 5.47 2.72 9.53
N VAL A 141 4.41 3.42 9.94
CA VAL A 141 3.25 3.70 9.08
C VAL A 141 3.03 5.21 9.02
N VAL A 142 2.81 5.72 7.81
CA VAL A 142 2.42 7.11 7.56
C VAL A 142 1.01 7.13 6.98
N VAL A 143 0.09 7.83 7.64
CA VAL A 143 -1.32 7.88 7.24
C VAL A 143 -1.72 9.32 6.92
N PRO A 144 -1.84 9.71 5.64
CA PRO A 144 -2.39 10.98 5.26
C PRO A 144 -3.91 10.99 5.52
N LEU A 145 -4.37 12.00 6.27
CA LEU A 145 -5.77 12.21 6.61
C LEU A 145 -6.22 13.61 6.18
N THR A 146 -7.08 13.68 5.19
CA THR A 146 -7.65 14.94 4.68
C THR A 146 -9.17 14.90 4.69
N LEU A 147 -9.82 16.06 4.60
CA LEU A 147 -11.27 16.13 4.49
C LEU A 147 -11.81 15.53 3.17
N GLN A 148 -10.99 15.40 2.14
CA GLN A 148 -11.36 14.67 0.91
C GLN A 148 -11.72 13.20 1.20
N HIS A 149 -11.17 12.63 2.27
CA HIS A 149 -11.48 11.28 2.72
C HIS A 149 -12.81 11.18 3.50
N TYR A 150 -13.60 12.26 3.59
CA TYR A 150 -14.76 12.39 4.46
C TYR A 150 -15.70 11.18 4.51
N PRO A 151 -16.09 10.54 3.39
CA PRO A 151 -16.98 9.38 3.42
C PRO A 151 -16.39 8.14 4.09
N LEU A 152 -15.04 8.06 4.12
CA LEU A 152 -14.29 6.90 4.63
C LEU A 152 -13.71 7.14 6.03
N LEU A 153 -13.79 8.38 6.56
CA LEU A 153 -13.27 8.73 7.88
C LEU A 153 -14.13 8.12 8.98
N ARG A 154 -13.81 6.91 9.37
CA ARG A 154 -14.47 6.15 10.42
C ARG A 154 -13.46 5.56 11.40
N ARG A 155 -13.89 5.29 12.64
CA ARG A 155 -13.04 4.75 13.71
C ARG A 155 -12.38 3.43 13.33
N ASN A 156 -13.10 2.53 12.69
CA ASN A 156 -12.58 1.24 12.27
C ASN A 156 -11.45 1.36 11.23
N LEU A 157 -11.57 2.27 10.27
CA LEU A 157 -10.52 2.53 9.28
C LEU A 157 -9.27 3.09 9.96
N LEU A 158 -9.43 4.08 10.84
CA LEU A 158 -8.32 4.66 11.59
C LEU A 158 -7.64 3.60 12.48
N TYR A 159 -8.44 2.79 13.18
CA TYR A 159 -7.94 1.68 14.00
C TYR A 159 -7.15 0.68 13.16
N THR A 160 -7.70 0.24 12.02
CA THR A 160 -6.99 -0.67 11.11
C THR A 160 -5.65 -0.09 10.67
N ALA A 161 -5.61 1.19 10.27
CA ALA A 161 -4.38 1.83 9.84
C ALA A 161 -3.33 1.94 10.97
N VAL A 162 -3.75 2.36 12.17
CA VAL A 162 -2.85 2.55 13.32
C VAL A 162 -2.27 1.22 13.79
N THR A 163 -3.06 0.16 13.81
CA THR A 163 -2.60 -1.17 14.23
C THR A 163 -1.65 -1.85 13.24
N ARG A 164 -1.37 -1.25 12.08
CA ARG A 164 -0.35 -1.77 11.14
C ARG A 164 1.07 -1.34 11.52
N GLY A 165 1.24 -0.32 12.35
CA GLY A 165 2.55 0.18 12.76
C GLY A 165 3.06 -0.49 14.03
N LYS A 166 4.24 -1.15 13.96
CA LYS A 166 4.88 -1.82 15.11
C LYS A 166 5.60 -0.84 16.04
N GLN A 167 6.30 0.15 15.48
CA GLN A 167 7.16 1.05 16.24
C GLN A 167 6.72 2.50 16.12
N LEU A 168 6.26 2.92 14.95
CA LEU A 168 5.91 4.31 14.68
C LEU A 168 4.64 4.41 13.83
N VAL A 169 3.74 5.29 14.25
CA VAL A 169 2.60 5.72 13.42
C VAL A 169 2.59 7.23 13.34
N VAL A 170 2.59 7.76 12.11
CA VAL A 170 2.54 9.20 11.86
C VAL A 170 1.26 9.53 11.11
N LEU A 171 0.35 10.26 11.76
CA LEU A 171 -0.85 10.80 11.12
C LEU A 171 -0.54 12.19 10.57
N VAL A 172 -0.78 12.41 9.28
CA VAL A 172 -0.41 13.65 8.57
C VAL A 172 -1.64 14.26 7.92
N GLY A 173 -1.92 15.51 8.21
CA GLY A 173 -2.98 16.23 7.51
C GLY A 173 -3.86 17.09 8.38
N ASP A 174 -5.17 17.10 8.13
CA ASP A 174 -6.12 17.99 8.79
C ASP A 174 -6.58 17.41 10.14
N PRO A 175 -6.37 18.13 11.26
CA PRO A 175 -6.89 17.71 12.59
C PRO A 175 -8.41 17.49 12.61
N ARG A 176 -9.16 18.17 11.73
CA ARG A 176 -10.61 17.98 11.62
C ARG A 176 -10.95 16.62 11.04
N ALA A 177 -10.15 16.13 10.07
CA ALA A 177 -10.30 14.78 9.51
C ALA A 177 -10.05 13.71 10.59
N LEU A 178 -9.00 13.90 11.41
CA LEU A 178 -8.71 13.01 12.53
C LEU A 178 -9.85 13.00 13.57
N ARG A 179 -10.31 14.19 14.00
CA ARG A 179 -11.43 14.29 14.94
C ARG A 179 -12.67 13.59 14.44
N ARG A 180 -12.97 13.74 13.13
CA ARG A 180 -14.09 13.02 12.52
C ARG A 180 -13.87 11.51 12.56
N ALA A 181 -12.73 11.03 12.10
CA ALA A 181 -12.42 9.59 12.09
C ALA A 181 -12.55 8.94 13.48
N VAL A 182 -12.18 9.67 14.54
CA VAL A 182 -12.33 9.20 15.93
C VAL A 182 -13.79 9.17 16.39
N ARG A 183 -14.61 10.17 16.00
CA ARG A 183 -16.00 10.31 16.45
C ARG A 183 -16.95 9.39 15.69
N GLU A 184 -16.72 9.16 14.40
CA GLU A 184 -17.58 8.37 13.55
C GLU A 184 -17.43 6.88 13.85
N SER A 185 -18.33 6.32 14.62
CA SER A 185 -18.29 4.91 15.05
C SER A 185 -18.58 3.94 13.92
N GLY A 186 -19.21 4.42 12.85
CA GLY A 186 -19.58 3.59 11.70
C GLY A 186 -20.41 2.38 12.15
N ASP A 187 -21.50 2.65 12.85
CA ASP A 187 -22.47 1.63 13.20
C ASP A 187 -23.04 0.98 11.93
N LEU A 188 -22.28 0.06 11.36
CA LEU A 188 -22.85 -0.99 10.55
C LEU A 188 -23.66 -1.85 11.52
N THR A 189 -24.92 -1.47 11.71
CA THR A 189 -25.90 -2.39 12.28
C THR A 189 -25.83 -3.64 11.39
N ARG A 190 -25.09 -4.64 11.86
CA ARG A 190 -25.03 -5.92 11.14
C ARG A 190 -26.44 -6.51 11.24
N TYR A 191 -27.22 -6.41 10.18
CA TYR A 191 -28.50 -7.09 10.06
C TYR A 191 -28.32 -8.62 9.91
N THR A 192 -27.43 -9.21 10.72
CA THR A 192 -27.33 -10.65 10.77
C THR A 192 -28.41 -11.16 11.71
N ARG A 193 -29.26 -12.05 11.23
CA ARG A 193 -30.22 -12.78 12.08
C ARG A 193 -29.52 -13.82 12.99
N LEU A 194 -28.17 -13.76 13.14
CA LEU A 194 -27.39 -14.73 13.89
C LEU A 194 -27.88 -14.86 15.34
N ALA A 195 -28.07 -13.73 16.03
CA ALA A 195 -28.56 -13.74 17.41
C ALA A 195 -29.95 -14.39 17.54
N LEU A 196 -30.85 -14.11 16.56
CA LEU A 196 -32.17 -14.74 16.52
C LEU A 196 -32.07 -16.24 16.24
N ARG A 197 -31.20 -16.65 15.32
CA ARG A 197 -30.98 -18.07 15.01
C ARG A 197 -30.35 -18.82 16.17
N LEU A 198 -29.35 -18.24 16.86
CA LEU A 198 -28.75 -18.86 18.03
C LEU A 198 -29.75 -19.02 19.17
N ARG A 199 -30.61 -18.02 19.43
CA ARG A 199 -31.70 -18.16 20.44
C ARG A 199 -32.73 -19.23 20.09
N ALA A 200 -32.95 -19.48 18.79
CA ALA A 200 -33.87 -20.52 18.35
C ALA A 200 -33.29 -21.95 18.46
N ILE A 201 -31.98 -22.10 18.54
CA ILE A 201 -31.23 -23.37 18.55
C ILE A 201 -30.78 -23.74 19.97
N LEU A 202 -30.48 -22.76 20.81
CA LEU A 202 -30.05 -22.98 22.19
C LEU A 202 -31.31 -23.07 23.08
N PRO A 203 -31.61 -24.25 23.67
CA PRO A 203 -32.68 -24.36 24.66
C PRO A 203 -32.31 -23.52 25.88
N SER A 204 -33.30 -22.87 26.46
CA SER A 204 -33.23 -22.11 27.72
C SER A 204 -32.89 -23.02 28.90
#